data_c724e737532a853c856120de085ff074
#
_entry.id   c724e737532a853c856120de085ff074
#
_cell.length_a   1.000
_cell.length_b   1.000
_cell.length_c   1.000
_cell.angle_alpha   90.00
_cell.angle_beta   90.00
_cell.angle_gamma   90.00
#
_symmetry.space_group_name_H-M   'P 1'
#
loop_
_entity.id
_entity.type
_entity.pdbx_description
1 polymer ?
#
loop_
_entity_poly.entity_id
_entity_poly.type
_entity_poly.pdbx_seq_one_letter_code
_entity_poly.pdbx_strand_id
1 'polypeptide(L)'
;FGDNVAGIMRQLGGAPRTITHGDYRLDNMIFGTPAAGRPFTVIDWQGSMIGPGVADIAYFVVFCIDPAHRKATEQGLLRGYHAVLLEHGVSDYNFEECLLDYRRSLLYHLTRMVNGIALLDVSSERGQQLVKAMLERLDSALTDHNVMELMPG
;
A
#
# COMPACT_ATOMS: atom_id res chain seq x y z
N PHE A 1 -0.49 20.50 1.36
CA PHE A 1 -0.60 19.08 0.97
C PHE A 1 -1.63 18.91 -0.15
N GLY A 2 -2.84 19.46 0.00
CA GLY A 2 -3.90 19.33 -1.02
C GLY A 2 -3.46 19.78 -2.42
N ASP A 3 -2.73 20.87 -2.52
CA ASP A 3 -2.23 21.42 -3.79
C ASP A 3 -1.25 20.47 -4.50
N ASN A 4 -0.63 19.55 -3.76
CA ASN A 4 0.37 18.62 -4.28
C ASN A 4 -0.20 17.25 -4.70
N VAL A 5 -1.48 16.98 -4.44
CA VAL A 5 -2.11 15.67 -4.74
C VAL A 5 -1.95 15.31 -6.23
N ALA A 6 -2.19 16.24 -7.13
CA ALA A 6 -2.02 16.00 -8.58
C ALA A 6 -0.58 15.67 -8.95
N GLY A 7 0.40 16.25 -8.26
CA GLY A 7 1.83 15.96 -8.41
C GLY A 7 2.16 14.54 -7.96
N ILE A 8 1.67 14.14 -6.79
CA ILE A 8 1.84 12.79 -6.24
C ILE A 8 1.26 11.74 -7.22
N MET A 9 0.06 11.97 -7.74
CA MET A 9 -0.57 11.08 -8.71
C MET A 9 0.23 10.97 -10.02
N ARG A 10 0.82 12.07 -10.50
CA ARG A 10 1.69 12.05 -11.68
C ARG A 10 2.96 11.23 -11.44
N GLN A 11 3.59 11.34 -10.27
CA GLN A 11 4.78 10.56 -9.91
C GLN A 11 4.51 9.06 -9.92
N LEU A 12 3.33 8.63 -9.44
CA LEU A 12 2.90 7.23 -9.50
C LEU A 12 2.58 6.75 -10.91
N GLY A 13 2.27 7.66 -11.83
CA GLY A 13 1.90 7.33 -13.20
C GLY A 13 3.06 6.81 -14.07
N GLY A 14 4.32 6.98 -13.65
CA GLY A 14 5.51 6.55 -14.37
C GLY A 14 5.95 5.10 -14.09
N ALA A 15 5.45 4.47 -13.04
CA ALA A 15 5.82 3.10 -12.67
C ALA A 15 5.25 2.06 -13.64
N PRO A 16 5.79 0.81 -13.68
CA PRO A 16 5.11 -0.29 -14.30
C PRO A 16 3.69 -0.42 -13.78
N ARG A 17 2.71 -0.50 -14.68
CA ARG A 17 1.29 -0.40 -14.32
C ARG A 17 0.60 -1.74 -14.50
N THR A 18 -0.25 -2.07 -13.55
CA THR A 18 -1.10 -3.25 -13.58
C THR A 18 -2.48 -2.92 -13.03
N ILE A 19 -3.38 -3.89 -12.98
CA ILE A 19 -4.61 -3.78 -12.21
C ILE A 19 -4.24 -3.92 -10.74
N THR A 20 -4.47 -2.88 -9.95
CA THR A 20 -4.34 -2.90 -8.49
C THR A 20 -5.69 -3.15 -7.85
N HIS A 21 -5.70 -3.78 -6.69
CA HIS A 21 -6.90 -4.03 -5.90
C HIS A 21 -7.44 -2.73 -5.28
N GLY A 22 -6.55 -1.87 -4.83
CA GLY A 22 -6.88 -0.58 -4.23
C GLY A 22 -7.32 -0.62 -2.77
N ASP A 23 -7.70 -1.78 -2.23
CA ASP A 23 -8.02 -2.01 -0.80
C ASP A 23 -7.47 -3.38 -0.34
N TYR A 24 -6.16 -3.58 -0.56
CA TYR A 24 -5.49 -4.87 -0.37
C TYR A 24 -5.16 -5.11 1.10
N ARG A 25 -6.17 -5.52 1.88
CA ARG A 25 -6.09 -5.75 3.33
C ARG A 25 -6.60 -7.13 3.73
N LEU A 26 -6.26 -7.55 4.95
CA LEU A 26 -6.59 -8.88 5.46
C LEU A 26 -8.09 -9.20 5.44
N ASP A 27 -8.95 -8.21 5.67
CA ASP A 27 -10.41 -8.41 5.62
C ASP A 27 -10.90 -8.83 4.22
N ASN A 28 -10.14 -8.50 3.17
CA ASN A 28 -10.43 -8.85 1.78
C ASN A 28 -9.68 -10.11 1.31
N MET A 29 -9.06 -10.84 2.23
CA MET A 29 -8.27 -12.04 1.95
C MET A 29 -8.88 -13.26 2.63
N ILE A 30 -9.21 -14.28 1.84
CA ILE A 30 -9.72 -15.54 2.32
C ILE A 30 -8.62 -16.60 2.17
N PHE A 31 -8.19 -17.15 3.30
CA PHE A 31 -7.23 -18.24 3.33
C PHE A 31 -7.99 -19.56 3.43
N GLY A 32 -7.93 -20.34 2.37
CA GLY A 32 -8.53 -21.66 2.31
C GLY A 32 -7.59 -22.76 2.78
N THR A 33 -8.11 -23.99 2.81
CA THR A 33 -7.29 -25.18 3.05
C THR A 33 -6.87 -25.79 1.70
N PRO A 34 -5.76 -26.54 1.63
CA PRO A 34 -5.37 -27.28 0.43
C PRO A 34 -6.47 -28.21 -0.10
N ALA A 35 -7.29 -28.78 0.80
CA ALA A 35 -8.43 -29.63 0.46
C ALA A 35 -9.57 -28.88 -0.27
N ALA A 36 -9.68 -27.55 -0.10
CA ALA A 36 -10.68 -26.72 -0.76
C ALA A 36 -10.31 -26.34 -2.21
N GLY A 37 -9.12 -26.72 -2.70
CA GLY A 37 -8.65 -26.45 -4.06
C GLY A 37 -8.32 -24.97 -4.35
N ARG A 38 -8.56 -24.07 -3.40
CA ARG A 38 -8.24 -22.64 -3.49
C ARG A 38 -7.58 -22.19 -2.19
N PRO A 39 -6.25 -22.22 -2.11
CA PRO A 39 -5.53 -21.89 -0.87
C PRO A 39 -5.63 -20.43 -0.50
N PHE A 40 -5.88 -19.55 -1.48
CA PHE A 40 -5.94 -18.10 -1.28
C PHE A 40 -6.90 -17.45 -2.28
N THR A 41 -7.70 -16.51 -1.81
CA THR A 41 -8.64 -15.74 -2.65
C THR A 41 -8.70 -14.31 -2.14
N VAL A 42 -8.62 -13.35 -3.05
CA VAL A 42 -8.84 -11.93 -2.78
C VAL A 42 -10.22 -11.55 -3.29
N ILE A 43 -10.99 -10.88 -2.45
CA ILE A 43 -12.37 -10.44 -2.72
C ILE A 43 -12.46 -8.92 -2.66
N ASP A 44 -13.62 -8.36 -3.03
CA ASP A 44 -13.92 -6.92 -2.96
C ASP A 44 -13.04 -6.04 -3.86
N TRP A 45 -13.10 -6.33 -5.16
CA TRP A 45 -12.37 -5.61 -6.21
C TRP A 45 -13.03 -4.29 -6.66
N GLN A 46 -14.01 -3.78 -5.92
CA GLN A 46 -14.73 -2.55 -6.27
C GLN A 46 -13.82 -1.30 -6.36
N GLY A 47 -12.70 -1.31 -5.63
CA GLY A 47 -11.70 -0.24 -5.63
C GLY A 47 -10.60 -0.38 -6.68
N SER A 48 -10.71 -1.37 -7.58
CA SER A 48 -9.65 -1.67 -8.53
C SER A 48 -9.40 -0.54 -9.51
N MET A 49 -8.12 -0.30 -9.81
CA MET A 49 -7.69 0.72 -10.74
C MET A 49 -6.41 0.29 -11.47
N ILE A 50 -6.02 1.01 -12.51
CA ILE A 50 -4.71 0.85 -13.14
C ILE A 50 -3.70 1.70 -12.38
N GLY A 51 -2.70 1.05 -11.80
CA GLY A 51 -1.67 1.71 -11.00
C GLY A 51 -0.42 0.86 -10.82
N PRO A 52 0.57 1.34 -10.06
CA PRO A 52 1.74 0.55 -9.73
C PRO A 52 1.36 -0.59 -8.78
N GLY A 53 1.69 -1.84 -9.12
CA GLY A 53 1.35 -3.01 -8.30
C GLY A 53 1.91 -2.94 -6.88
N VAL A 54 3.05 -2.28 -6.70
CA VAL A 54 3.67 -2.05 -5.39
C VAL A 54 2.78 -1.21 -4.45
N ALA A 55 1.79 -0.47 -4.97
CA ALA A 55 0.85 0.28 -4.13
C ALA A 55 -0.04 -0.63 -3.27
N ASP A 56 -0.46 -1.79 -3.80
CA ASP A 56 -1.19 -2.77 -3.00
C ASP A 56 -0.30 -3.39 -1.92
N ILE A 57 0.97 -3.65 -2.25
CA ILE A 57 1.96 -4.12 -1.26
C ILE A 57 2.16 -3.07 -0.16
N ALA A 58 2.30 -1.80 -0.53
CA ALA A 58 2.42 -0.70 0.42
C ALA A 58 1.19 -0.60 1.33
N TYR A 59 -0.01 -0.73 0.76
CA TYR A 59 -1.25 -0.74 1.54
C TYR A 59 -1.25 -1.86 2.58
N PHE A 60 -0.98 -3.10 2.16
CA PHE A 60 -0.94 -4.26 3.04
C PHE A 60 0.10 -4.09 4.15
N VAL A 61 1.32 -3.76 3.77
CA VAL A 61 2.45 -3.64 4.71
C VAL A 61 2.20 -2.57 5.77
N VAL A 62 1.63 -1.44 5.38
CA VAL A 62 1.38 -0.31 6.30
C VAL A 62 0.17 -0.56 7.18
N PHE A 63 -0.95 -1.02 6.62
CA PHE A 63 -2.20 -1.05 7.38
C PHE A 63 -2.50 -2.41 8.04
N CYS A 64 -1.87 -3.50 7.59
CA CYS A 64 -2.11 -4.84 8.14
C CYS A 64 -1.01 -5.33 9.09
N ILE A 65 0.19 -4.72 9.06
CA ILE A 65 1.32 -5.13 9.90
C ILE A 65 1.58 -4.04 10.95
N ASP A 66 1.82 -4.41 12.19
CA ASP A 66 2.20 -3.42 13.22
C ASP A 66 3.59 -2.82 12.92
N PRO A 67 3.88 -1.58 13.39
CA PRO A 67 5.09 -0.87 13.01
C PRO A 67 6.40 -1.60 13.32
N ALA A 68 6.46 -2.35 14.42
CA ALA A 68 7.69 -3.07 14.80
C ALA A 68 7.95 -4.25 13.86
N HIS A 69 6.92 -5.05 13.56
CA HIS A 69 7.02 -6.15 12.59
C HIS A 69 7.25 -5.62 11.18
N ARG A 70 6.58 -4.52 10.79
CA ARG A 70 6.80 -3.87 9.51
C ARG A 70 8.28 -3.54 9.31
N LYS A 71 8.89 -2.81 10.25
CA LYS A 71 10.33 -2.45 10.18
C LYS A 71 11.24 -3.65 10.00
N ALA A 72 10.90 -4.77 10.63
CA ALA A 72 11.70 -5.98 10.56
C ALA A 72 11.53 -6.77 9.24
N THR A 73 10.39 -6.65 8.57
CA THR A 73 9.99 -7.56 7.48
C THR A 73 9.78 -6.88 6.12
N GLU A 74 9.47 -5.58 6.07
CA GLU A 74 9.03 -4.91 4.84
C GLU A 74 10.05 -5.00 3.71
N GLN A 75 11.34 -4.87 4.00
CA GLN A 75 12.36 -4.95 2.97
C GLN A 75 12.42 -6.35 2.34
N GLY A 76 12.27 -7.41 3.17
CA GLY A 76 12.18 -8.78 2.68
C GLY A 76 10.94 -9.02 1.82
N LEU A 77 9.79 -8.48 2.22
CA LEU A 77 8.55 -8.56 1.45
C LEU A 77 8.67 -7.82 0.09
N LEU A 78 9.27 -6.63 0.07
CA LEU A 78 9.50 -5.87 -1.17
C LEU A 78 10.46 -6.59 -2.10
N ARG A 79 11.55 -7.19 -1.57
CA ARG A 79 12.48 -7.99 -2.38
C ARG A 79 11.80 -9.24 -2.94
N GLY A 80 10.97 -9.92 -2.15
CA GLY A 80 10.18 -11.06 -2.61
C GLY A 80 9.22 -10.67 -3.73
N TYR A 81 8.48 -9.58 -3.56
CA TYR A 81 7.60 -9.04 -4.60
C TYR A 81 8.37 -8.74 -5.89
N HIS A 82 9.49 -8.03 -5.80
CA HIS A 82 10.31 -7.67 -6.95
C HIS A 82 10.89 -8.92 -7.64
N ALA A 83 11.34 -9.93 -6.89
CA ALA A 83 11.83 -11.18 -7.45
C ALA A 83 10.75 -11.89 -8.29
N VAL A 84 9.51 -11.93 -7.80
CA VAL A 84 8.36 -12.49 -8.53
C VAL A 84 8.11 -11.73 -9.83
N LEU A 85 8.23 -10.39 -9.84
CA LEU A 85 8.11 -9.60 -11.07
C LEU A 85 9.16 -10.00 -12.10
N LEU A 86 10.43 -10.16 -11.68
CA LEU A 86 11.52 -10.60 -12.57
C LEU A 86 11.28 -12.00 -13.12
N GLU A 87 10.83 -12.95 -12.29
CA GLU A 87 10.48 -14.31 -12.71
C GLU A 87 9.36 -14.33 -13.75
N HIS A 88 8.48 -13.33 -13.74
CA HIS A 88 7.37 -13.18 -14.70
C HIS A 88 7.69 -12.24 -15.88
N GLY A 89 8.96 -11.89 -16.07
CA GLY A 89 9.45 -11.18 -17.25
C GLY A 89 9.41 -9.66 -17.17
N VAL A 90 9.18 -9.06 -16.00
CA VAL A 90 9.32 -7.61 -15.78
C VAL A 90 10.80 -7.31 -15.54
N SER A 91 11.60 -7.08 -16.60
CA SER A 91 13.07 -6.99 -16.52
C SER A 91 13.61 -5.57 -16.42
N ASP A 92 12.85 -4.57 -16.86
CA ASP A 92 13.23 -3.16 -16.95
C ASP A 92 12.70 -2.32 -15.76
N TYR A 93 12.61 -2.95 -14.60
CA TYR A 93 12.19 -2.35 -13.33
C TYR A 93 13.10 -2.88 -12.23
N ASN A 94 14.09 -2.12 -11.83
CA ASN A 94 15.06 -2.53 -10.82
C ASN A 94 14.50 -2.34 -9.40
N PHE A 95 15.19 -2.92 -8.41
CA PHE A 95 14.71 -2.87 -7.02
C PHE A 95 14.71 -1.46 -6.41
N GLU A 96 15.62 -0.58 -6.85
CA GLU A 96 15.66 0.80 -6.37
C GLU A 96 14.47 1.60 -6.87
N GLU A 97 14.06 1.38 -8.13
CA GLU A 97 12.83 1.93 -8.69
C GLU A 97 11.59 1.40 -7.96
N CYS A 98 11.54 0.08 -7.69
CA CYS A 98 10.48 -0.53 -6.92
C CYS A 98 10.36 0.09 -5.51
N LEU A 99 11.48 0.32 -4.84
CA LEU A 99 11.52 0.96 -3.53
C LEU A 99 11.08 2.42 -3.59
N LEU A 100 11.48 3.15 -4.63
CA LEU A 100 11.05 4.53 -4.85
C LEU A 100 9.53 4.60 -5.07
N ASP A 101 8.97 3.69 -5.87
CA ASP A 101 7.53 3.65 -6.10
C ASP A 101 6.74 3.16 -4.88
N TYR A 102 7.33 2.28 -4.05
CA TYR A 102 6.79 1.97 -2.72
C TYR A 102 6.68 3.24 -1.86
N ARG A 103 7.75 4.03 -1.77
CA ARG A 103 7.76 5.29 -1.02
C ARG A 103 6.75 6.30 -1.55
N ARG A 104 6.62 6.43 -2.87
CA ARG A 104 5.58 7.27 -3.52
C ARG A 104 4.17 6.77 -3.20
N SER A 105 4.01 5.45 -3.13
CA SER A 105 2.73 4.85 -2.74
C SER A 105 2.33 5.18 -1.31
N LEU A 106 3.28 5.39 -0.39
CA LEU A 106 2.98 5.88 0.97
C LEU A 106 2.36 7.28 0.94
N LEU A 107 2.87 8.21 0.12
CA LEU A 107 2.25 9.52 -0.09
C LEU A 107 0.83 9.40 -0.69
N TYR A 108 0.64 8.51 -1.64
CA TYR A 108 -0.67 8.22 -2.19
C TYR A 108 -1.64 7.71 -1.10
N HIS A 109 -1.19 6.80 -0.26
CA HIS A 109 -2.00 6.29 0.85
C HIS A 109 -2.30 7.37 1.91
N LEU A 110 -1.39 8.31 2.14
CA LEU A 110 -1.67 9.48 2.97
C LEU A 110 -2.83 10.29 2.36
N THR A 111 -2.81 10.54 1.06
CA THR A 111 -3.90 11.23 0.36
C THR A 111 -5.24 10.51 0.51
N ARG A 112 -5.23 9.17 0.33
CA ARG A 112 -6.42 8.34 0.51
C ARG A 112 -6.92 8.35 1.95
N MET A 113 -6.01 8.30 2.92
CA MET A 113 -6.34 8.32 4.34
C MET A 113 -7.02 9.62 4.74
N VAL A 114 -6.49 10.78 4.31
CA VAL A 114 -7.10 12.09 4.58
C VAL A 114 -8.53 12.15 4.04
N ASN A 115 -8.76 11.65 2.82
CA ASN A 115 -10.10 11.60 2.22
C ASN A 115 -11.00 10.55 2.90
N GLY A 116 -10.43 9.38 3.26
CA GLY A 116 -11.17 8.26 3.82
C GLY A 116 -11.65 8.50 5.24
N ILE A 117 -10.87 9.19 6.08
CA ILE A 117 -11.26 9.53 7.47
C ILE A 117 -12.55 10.35 7.48
N ALA A 118 -12.74 11.24 6.51
CA ALA A 118 -13.95 12.05 6.41
C ALA A 118 -15.23 11.21 6.17
N LEU A 119 -15.08 9.97 5.72
CA LEU A 119 -16.18 9.05 5.42
C LEU A 119 -16.34 7.95 6.49
N LEU A 120 -15.41 7.85 7.44
CA LEU A 120 -15.47 6.85 8.49
C LEU A 120 -16.41 7.30 9.61
N ASP A 121 -17.19 6.37 10.12
CA ASP A 121 -17.97 6.60 11.34
C ASP A 121 -17.04 6.59 12.57
N VAL A 122 -16.68 7.78 13.02
CA VAL A 122 -15.89 8.01 14.22
C VAL A 122 -16.74 8.25 15.47
N SER A 123 -18.06 8.04 15.38
CA SER A 123 -18.96 8.18 16.54
C SER A 123 -18.78 7.03 17.55
N SER A 124 -18.36 5.86 17.08
CA SER A 124 -18.12 4.68 17.90
C SER A 124 -16.68 4.62 18.40
N GLU A 125 -16.47 4.08 19.62
CA GLU A 125 -15.14 3.84 20.19
C GLU A 125 -14.28 2.96 19.27
N ARG A 126 -14.88 1.92 18.66
CA ARG A 126 -14.21 1.05 17.70
C ARG A 126 -13.73 1.82 16.46
N GLY A 127 -14.56 2.71 15.93
CA GLY A 127 -14.20 3.56 14.79
C GLY A 127 -13.02 4.48 15.11
N GLN A 128 -13.04 5.10 16.29
CA GLN A 128 -11.95 5.95 16.77
C GLN A 128 -10.62 5.16 16.94
N GLN A 129 -10.70 3.97 17.54
CA GLN A 129 -9.52 3.10 17.70
C GLN A 129 -8.95 2.65 16.35
N LEU A 130 -9.81 2.32 15.37
CA LEU A 130 -9.39 1.96 14.03
C LEU A 130 -8.65 3.12 13.36
N VAL A 131 -9.24 4.31 13.34
CA VAL A 131 -8.62 5.51 12.74
C VAL A 131 -7.28 5.80 13.40
N LYS A 132 -7.23 5.76 14.73
CA LYS A 132 -5.99 5.98 15.49
C LYS A 132 -4.90 4.98 15.06
N ALA A 133 -5.21 3.68 15.04
CA ALA A 133 -4.26 2.64 14.64
C ALA A 133 -3.76 2.83 13.19
N MET A 134 -4.65 3.19 12.27
CA MET A 134 -4.27 3.46 10.88
C MET A 134 -3.35 4.67 10.76
N LEU A 135 -3.64 5.76 11.49
CA LEU A 135 -2.80 6.96 11.50
C LEU A 135 -1.41 6.68 12.08
N GLU A 136 -1.33 5.99 13.23
CA GLU A 136 -0.06 5.64 13.87
C GLU A 136 0.82 4.75 12.96
N ARG A 137 0.24 3.79 12.29
CA ARG A 137 0.94 2.91 11.34
C ARG A 137 1.45 3.68 10.14
N LEU A 138 0.61 4.53 9.54
CA LEU A 138 0.99 5.33 8.39
C LEU A 138 2.08 6.35 8.76
N ASP A 139 1.93 7.08 9.86
CA ASP A 139 2.90 8.06 10.36
C ASP A 139 4.28 7.41 10.57
N SER A 140 4.30 6.23 11.21
CA SER A 140 5.53 5.45 11.36
C SER A 140 6.18 5.11 10.01
N ALA A 141 5.40 4.70 9.01
CA ALA A 141 5.94 4.37 7.70
C ALA A 141 6.45 5.60 6.95
N LEU A 142 5.69 6.71 6.97
CA LEU A 142 6.08 7.98 6.34
C LEU A 142 7.41 8.49 6.92
N THR A 143 7.57 8.40 8.24
CA THR A 143 8.78 8.82 8.96
C THR A 143 9.97 7.93 8.63
N ASP A 144 9.81 6.61 8.74
CA ASP A 144 10.89 5.65 8.51
C ASP A 144 11.45 5.71 7.08
N HIS A 145 10.61 6.04 6.11
CA HIS A 145 10.98 6.16 4.70
C HIS A 145 11.30 7.59 4.26
N ASN A 146 11.27 8.57 5.16
CA ASN A 146 11.52 9.98 4.86
C ASN A 146 10.77 10.48 3.60
N VAL A 147 9.49 10.12 3.49
CA VAL A 147 8.74 10.33 2.24
C VAL A 147 8.44 11.79 1.94
N MET A 148 8.56 12.67 2.94
CA MET A 148 8.30 14.10 2.77
C MET A 148 9.29 14.75 1.78
N GLU A 149 10.48 14.18 1.60
CA GLU A 149 11.44 14.61 0.57
C GLU A 149 10.94 14.39 -0.87
N LEU A 150 9.96 13.50 -1.06
CA LEU A 150 9.36 13.18 -2.35
C LEU A 150 8.16 14.07 -2.71
N MET A 151 7.80 15.01 -1.81
CA MET A 151 6.68 15.92 -2.08
C MET A 151 6.99 16.77 -3.31
N PRO A 152 6.07 16.82 -4.29
CA PRO A 152 6.22 17.72 -5.43
C PRO A 152 6.33 19.17 -4.95
N GLY A 153 7.23 19.94 -5.54
CA GLY A 153 7.36 21.37 -5.29
C GLY A 153 6.21 22.17 -5.88
#